data_be997e738561c6a496a56b050cc22644
#
_entry.id   be997e738561c6a496a56b050cc22644
#
_cell.length_a   1.000
_cell.length_b   1.000
_cell.length_c   1.000
_cell.angle_alpha   90.00
_cell.angle_beta   90.00
_cell.angle_gamma   90.00
#
_symmetry.space_group_name_H-M   'P 1'
#
loop_
_entity.id
_entity.type
_entity.pdbx_description
1 polymer ?
#
loop_
_entity_poly.entity_id
_entity_poly.type
_entity_poly.pdbx_seq_one_letter_code
_entity_poly.pdbx_strand_id
1 'polypeptide(L)'
;MVLETIGYIFCILFSAFIAFLLLAPLIRMIMGALSSTKTVTAVVEKKYVVQVFSKYAGNGVREKYMIAFSVDGKTKRFQVSQFSYNGYQVNEKGMLTYKGNRLIKFE
;
A
#
# COMPACT_ATOMS: atom_id res chain seq x y z
N MET A 1 -48.75 19.77 13.30
CA MET A 1 -48.29 19.98 11.93
C MET A 1 -46.82 20.29 11.84
N VAL A 2 -46.33 21.30 12.54
CA VAL A 2 -44.89 21.64 12.49
C VAL A 2 -44.02 20.55 13.08
N LEU A 3 -44.46 19.86 14.11
CA LEU A 3 -43.76 18.78 14.76
C LEU A 3 -43.57 17.55 13.85
N GLU A 4 -44.56 17.26 13.01
CA GLU A 4 -44.50 16.17 12.04
C GLU A 4 -43.48 16.48 10.94
N THR A 5 -43.47 17.72 10.45
CA THR A 5 -42.51 18.15 9.43
C THR A 5 -41.07 18.11 9.95
N ILE A 6 -40.86 18.55 11.19
CA ILE A 6 -39.52 18.49 11.84
C ILE A 6 -39.09 17.06 12.02
N GLY A 7 -39.99 16.16 12.44
CA GLY A 7 -39.69 14.72 12.55
C GLY A 7 -39.29 14.09 11.22
N TYR A 8 -39.97 14.46 10.15
CA TYR A 8 -39.67 14.01 8.80
C TYR A 8 -38.28 14.43 8.34
N ILE A 9 -37.98 15.71 8.52
CA ILE A 9 -36.65 16.25 8.15
C ILE A 9 -35.56 15.57 8.97
N PHE A 10 -35.78 15.36 10.26
CA PHE A 10 -34.84 14.71 11.14
C PHE A 10 -34.60 13.25 10.72
N CYS A 11 -35.66 12.51 10.37
CA CYS A 11 -35.54 11.14 9.88
C CYS A 11 -34.75 11.06 8.56
N ILE A 12 -34.99 11.99 7.64
CA ILE A 12 -34.28 12.04 6.36
C ILE A 12 -32.80 12.32 6.58
N LEU A 13 -32.46 13.30 7.42
CA LEU A 13 -31.07 13.65 7.73
C LEU A 13 -30.38 12.51 8.45
N PHE A 14 -31.02 11.83 9.37
CA PHE A 14 -30.50 10.72 10.11
C PHE A 14 -30.23 9.51 9.19
N SER A 15 -31.17 9.22 8.30
CA SER A 15 -31.02 8.16 7.30
C SER A 15 -29.85 8.44 6.35
N ALA A 16 -29.73 9.67 5.88
CA ALA A 16 -28.61 10.08 5.03
C ALA A 16 -27.26 9.95 5.75
N PHE A 17 -27.24 10.31 7.04
CA PHE A 17 -26.02 10.20 7.85
C PHE A 17 -25.60 8.73 8.04
N ILE A 18 -26.56 7.83 8.33
CA ILE A 18 -26.30 6.40 8.45
C ILE A 18 -25.80 5.83 7.12
N ALA A 19 -26.45 6.18 6.00
CA ALA A 19 -26.03 5.75 4.68
C ALA A 19 -24.60 6.20 4.37
N PHE A 20 -24.25 7.43 4.71
CA PHE A 20 -22.90 7.96 4.55
C PHE A 20 -21.89 7.17 5.38
N LEU A 21 -22.21 6.86 6.64
CA LEU A 21 -21.32 6.08 7.51
C LEU A 21 -21.11 4.65 6.99
N LEU A 22 -22.12 4.05 6.38
CA LEU A 22 -22.03 2.71 5.80
C LEU A 22 -21.26 2.71 4.47
N LEU A 23 -21.39 3.78 3.68
CA LEU A 23 -20.74 3.90 2.39
C LEU A 23 -19.28 4.31 2.49
N ALA A 24 -18.91 5.10 3.50
CA ALA A 24 -17.54 5.59 3.65
C ALA A 24 -16.48 4.48 3.68
N PRO A 25 -16.62 3.41 4.50
CA PRO A 25 -15.66 2.31 4.47
C PRO A 25 -15.68 1.54 3.16
N LEU A 26 -16.85 1.41 2.53
CA LEU A 26 -16.96 0.74 1.24
C LEU A 26 -16.23 1.51 0.14
N ILE A 27 -16.36 2.84 0.12
CA ILE A 27 -15.64 3.71 -0.81
C ILE A 27 -14.13 3.59 -0.59
N ARG A 28 -13.67 3.54 0.66
CA ARG A 28 -12.25 3.34 0.98
C ARG A 28 -11.74 2.00 0.49
N MET A 29 -12.53 0.93 0.64
CA MET A 29 -12.17 -0.38 0.11
C MET A 29 -12.04 -0.35 -1.42
N ILE A 30 -12.99 0.27 -2.11
CA ILE A 30 -12.98 0.40 -3.56
C ILE A 30 -11.79 1.24 -4.02
N MET A 31 -11.52 2.35 -3.36
CA MET A 31 -10.37 3.20 -3.69
C MET A 31 -9.04 2.49 -3.40
N GLY A 32 -8.98 1.68 -2.34
CA GLY A 32 -7.82 0.84 -2.07
C GLY A 32 -7.61 -0.25 -3.12
N ALA A 33 -8.69 -0.88 -3.59
CA ALA A 33 -8.64 -1.89 -4.64
C ALA A 33 -8.36 -1.27 -6.01
N LEU A 34 -8.82 -0.03 -6.22
CA LEU A 34 -8.60 0.75 -7.43
C LEU A 34 -7.35 1.64 -7.33
N SER A 35 -6.61 1.60 -6.21
CA SER A 35 -5.36 2.34 -6.14
C SER A 35 -4.50 1.87 -7.29
N SER A 36 -4.37 2.76 -8.26
CA SER A 36 -3.77 2.46 -9.53
C SER A 36 -2.30 2.10 -9.33
N THR A 37 -1.87 1.09 -10.05
CA THR A 37 -0.47 0.80 -10.22
C THR A 37 0.25 2.05 -10.72
N LYS A 38 1.28 2.48 -10.00
CA LYS A 38 2.07 3.64 -10.36
C LYS A 38 3.37 3.20 -10.99
N THR A 39 3.75 3.86 -12.08
CA THR A 39 5.04 3.64 -12.73
C THR A 39 5.84 4.93 -12.67
N VAL A 40 7.02 4.87 -12.08
CA VAL A 40 7.90 6.03 -11.87
C VAL A 40 9.34 5.66 -12.20
N THR A 41 10.14 6.66 -12.57
CA THR A 41 11.58 6.46 -12.71
C THR A 41 12.21 6.34 -11.34
N ALA A 42 12.98 5.28 -11.13
CA ALA A 42 13.61 5.02 -9.84
C ALA A 42 15.04 4.51 -10.03
N VAL A 43 15.85 4.68 -9.00
CA VAL A 43 17.21 4.17 -8.94
C VAL A 43 17.33 3.29 -7.72
N VAL A 44 17.96 2.12 -7.86
CA VAL A 44 18.23 1.25 -6.73
C VAL A 44 19.28 1.92 -5.85
N GLU A 45 18.85 2.40 -4.69
CA GLU A 45 19.71 3.12 -3.75
C GLU A 45 20.57 2.14 -2.96
N LYS A 46 19.94 1.11 -2.40
CA LYS A 46 20.65 0.08 -1.65
C LYS A 46 19.83 -1.21 -1.58
N LYS A 47 20.52 -2.29 -1.33
CA LYS A 47 19.95 -3.62 -1.07
C LYS A 47 20.41 -4.06 0.32
N TYR A 48 19.52 -4.66 1.09
CA TYR A 48 19.87 -5.17 2.41
C TYR A 48 18.98 -6.33 2.80
N VAL A 49 19.47 -7.15 3.71
CA VAL A 49 18.76 -8.31 4.24
C VAL A 49 18.46 -8.04 5.71
N VAL A 50 17.19 -8.21 6.10
CA VAL A 50 16.76 -8.06 7.47
C VAL A 50 16.45 -9.43 8.05
N GLN A 51 17.05 -9.75 9.19
CA GLN A 51 16.75 -10.97 9.90
C GLN A 51 15.57 -10.73 10.84
N VAL A 52 14.55 -11.58 10.73
CA VAL A 52 13.36 -11.52 11.57
C VAL A 52 13.22 -12.82 12.32
N PHE A 53 13.02 -12.74 13.62
CA PHE A 53 12.77 -13.92 14.43
C PHE A 53 11.35 -14.40 14.17
N SER A 54 11.23 -15.70 13.81
CA SER A 54 9.95 -16.33 13.56
C SER A 54 9.88 -17.63 14.33
N LYS A 55 8.79 -17.82 15.08
CA LYS A 55 8.55 -19.07 15.81
C LYS A 55 8.32 -20.27 14.90
N TYR A 56 7.99 -19.99 13.64
CA TYR A 56 7.64 -21.03 12.66
C TYR A 56 8.80 -21.43 11.75
N ALA A 57 9.89 -20.66 11.76
CA ALA A 57 11.12 -21.07 11.06
C ALA A 57 11.87 -22.10 11.88
N GLY A 58 12.42 -23.12 11.24
CA GLY A 58 13.09 -24.22 11.92
C GLY A 58 14.26 -23.81 12.82
N ASN A 59 14.96 -22.72 12.48
CA ASN A 59 16.03 -22.13 13.28
C ASN A 59 15.62 -20.86 14.03
N GLY A 60 14.34 -20.49 13.98
CA GLY A 60 13.83 -19.28 14.61
C GLY A 60 14.15 -17.98 13.90
N VAL A 61 14.85 -18.02 12.78
CA VAL A 61 15.28 -16.84 12.02
C VAL A 61 14.78 -16.92 10.60
N ARG A 62 14.17 -15.84 10.13
CA ARG A 62 13.72 -15.70 8.75
C ARG A 62 14.37 -14.45 8.14
N GLU A 63 14.87 -14.58 6.93
CA GLU A 63 15.48 -13.47 6.20
C GLU A 63 14.45 -12.79 5.30
N LYS A 64 14.44 -11.46 5.34
CA LYS A 64 13.66 -10.63 4.43
C LYS A 64 14.60 -9.86 3.53
N TYR A 65 14.39 -9.98 2.24
CA TYR A 65 15.19 -9.28 1.25
C TYR A 65 14.51 -7.96 0.93
N MET A 66 15.23 -6.86 1.15
CA MET A 66 14.72 -5.52 1.00
C MET A 66 15.53 -4.75 -0.02
N ILE A 67 14.84 -3.96 -0.83
CA ILE A 67 15.48 -3.04 -1.76
C ILE A 67 14.91 -1.64 -1.51
N ALA A 68 15.80 -0.67 -1.40
CA ALA A 68 15.44 0.74 -1.29
C ALA A 68 15.63 1.41 -2.64
N PHE A 69 14.57 2.05 -3.14
CA PHE A 69 14.59 2.81 -4.38
C PHE A 69 14.53 4.29 -4.07
N SER A 70 15.31 5.08 -4.81
CA SER A 70 15.21 6.53 -4.79
C SER A 70 14.22 6.99 -5.86
N VAL A 71 13.13 7.64 -5.44
CA VAL A 71 12.07 8.14 -6.31
C VAL A 71 11.85 9.61 -5.98
N ASP A 72 12.19 10.51 -6.90
CA ASP A 72 12.02 11.97 -6.73
C ASP A 72 12.61 12.50 -5.42
N GLY A 73 13.81 12.02 -5.07
CA GLY A 73 14.49 12.41 -3.84
C GLY A 73 13.96 11.74 -2.57
N LYS A 74 12.98 10.86 -2.70
CA LYS A 74 12.42 10.11 -1.57
C LYS A 74 12.84 8.65 -1.67
N THR A 75 13.08 8.04 -0.52
CA THR A 75 13.41 6.62 -0.45
C THR A 75 12.15 5.80 -0.25
N LYS A 76 11.92 4.83 -1.12
CA LYS A 76 10.85 3.84 -0.99
C LYS A 76 11.47 2.47 -0.81
N ARG A 77 10.98 1.71 0.16
CA ARG A 77 11.50 0.38 0.48
C ARG A 77 10.45 -0.67 0.17
N PHE A 78 10.91 -1.75 -0.47
CA PHE A 78 10.04 -2.87 -0.82
C PHE A 78 10.68 -4.18 -0.41
N GLN A 79 9.85 -5.10 0.07
CA GLN A 79 10.26 -6.47 0.29
C GLN A 79 10.15 -7.23 -1.03
N VAL A 80 11.19 -7.94 -1.39
CA VAL A 80 11.27 -8.71 -2.64
C VAL A 80 11.65 -10.15 -2.35
N SER A 81 11.49 -11.02 -3.34
CA SER A 81 11.99 -12.39 -3.25
C SER A 81 13.51 -12.43 -3.38
N GLN A 82 14.12 -13.51 -2.93
CA GLN A 82 15.56 -13.72 -3.10
C GLN A 82 15.97 -13.62 -4.57
N PHE A 83 15.17 -14.16 -5.45
CA PHE A 83 15.43 -14.13 -6.89
C PHE A 83 15.48 -12.69 -7.40
N SER A 84 14.50 -11.86 -7.04
CA SER A 84 14.48 -10.44 -7.44
C SER A 84 15.61 -9.65 -6.80
N TYR A 85 15.94 -9.94 -5.55
CA TYR A 85 17.05 -9.30 -4.84
C TYR A 85 18.37 -9.51 -5.56
N ASN A 86 18.63 -10.73 -6.01
CA ASN A 86 19.85 -11.06 -6.73
C ASN A 86 19.88 -10.49 -8.14
N GLY A 87 18.71 -10.23 -8.74
CA GLY A 87 18.60 -9.70 -10.09
C GLY A 87 18.81 -8.19 -10.21
N TYR A 88 18.67 -7.46 -9.10
CA TYR A 88 18.82 -6.01 -9.12
C TYR A 88 20.21 -5.59 -8.64
N GLN A 89 20.75 -4.53 -9.23
CA GLN A 89 22.05 -4.00 -8.87
C GLN A 89 21.92 -2.61 -8.30
N VAL A 90 22.77 -2.28 -7.32
CA VAL A 90 22.82 -0.93 -6.74
C VAL A 90 23.21 0.07 -7.83
N ASN A 91 22.56 1.24 -7.80
CA ASN A 91 22.67 2.31 -8.79
C ASN A 91 22.02 1.98 -10.14
N GLU A 92 21.30 0.88 -10.26
CA GLU A 92 20.55 0.55 -11.46
C GLU A 92 19.36 1.53 -11.57
N LYS A 93 19.23 2.16 -12.75
CA LYS A 93 18.14 3.09 -13.06
C LYS A 93 17.14 2.42 -13.97
N GLY A 94 15.87 2.58 -13.68
CA GLY A 94 14.81 2.00 -14.50
C GLY A 94 13.45 2.50 -14.09
N MET A 95 12.42 1.87 -14.65
CA MET A 95 11.03 2.18 -14.37
C MET A 95 10.51 1.24 -13.29
N LEU A 96 10.14 1.82 -12.16
CA LEU A 96 9.58 1.10 -11.03
C LEU A 96 8.06 1.12 -11.12
N THR A 97 7.46 -0.06 -11.15
CA THR A 97 6.01 -0.23 -11.09
C THR A 97 5.63 -0.82 -9.75
N TYR A 98 4.78 -0.14 -9.02
CA TYR A 98 4.36 -0.57 -7.69
C TYR A 98 2.89 -0.23 -7.44
N LYS A 99 2.30 -0.94 -6.49
CA LYS A 99 0.94 -0.70 -6.02
C LYS A 99 0.97 -0.63 -4.50
N GLY A 100 0.76 0.57 -3.94
CA GLY A 100 0.90 0.79 -2.51
C GLY A 100 2.30 0.45 -2.02
N ASN A 101 2.42 -0.53 -1.13
CA ASN A 101 3.69 -1.00 -0.59
C ASN A 101 4.22 -2.24 -1.29
N ARG A 102 3.59 -2.64 -2.39
CA ARG A 102 3.95 -3.86 -3.10
C ARG A 102 4.67 -3.52 -4.39
N LEU A 103 5.85 -4.10 -4.56
CA LEU A 103 6.61 -4.03 -5.79
C LEU A 103 6.00 -4.98 -6.82
N ILE A 104 5.68 -4.47 -8.02
CA ILE A 104 5.18 -5.28 -9.11
C ILE A 104 6.31 -5.65 -10.06
N LYS A 105 7.04 -4.66 -10.55
CA LYS A 105 8.21 -4.90 -11.41
C LYS A 105 9.12 -3.67 -11.42
N PHE A 106 10.36 -3.91 -11.83
CA PHE A 106 11.37 -2.88 -12.06
C PHE A 106 12.15 -3.25 -13.32
N GLU A 107 12.11 -2.35 -14.30
CA GLU A 107 12.75 -2.57 -15.60
C GLU A 107 13.69 -1.44 -16.00
#